data_980b069aff1f75a3e0d3d0706dd139b6
#
_entry.id   980b069aff1f75a3e0d3d0706dd139b6
#
_cell.length_a   1.000
_cell.length_b   1.000
_cell.length_c   1.000
_cell.angle_alpha   90.00
_cell.angle_beta   90.00
_cell.angle_gamma   90.00
#
_symmetry.space_group_name_H-M   'P 1'
#
loop_
_entity.id
_entity.type
_entity.pdbx_description
1 polymer ?
#
loop_
_entity_poly.entity_id
_entity_poly.type
_entity_poly.pdbx_seq_one_letter_code
_entity_poly.pdbx_strand_id
1 'polypeptide(L)'
;FHAEQMIEYGSPVVGGVTPGKGGSLHLGKPVFNTVQEAVKATGADVSIIFVPPAFASDAIMEAAEAGVKVIICITEGIPVQDMVKVKAYLEQYPVTLIGPNCPGVITPGEAKVGIMPGFVFKKGRIGVVSKSGTLTYEAADQIVKAGLGISTAIGIGGDPIIGTTTKEA
;
A
#
# COMPACT_ATOMS: atom_id res chain seq x y z
N PHE A 1 -10.15 -11.26 -1.41
CA PHE A 1 -9.15 -11.61 -2.41
C PHE A 1 -7.77 -10.98 -2.14
N HIS A 2 -7.60 -9.63 -2.19
CA HIS A 2 -6.27 -9.01 -2.02
C HIS A 2 -5.65 -9.22 -0.65
N ALA A 3 -6.41 -9.14 0.43
CA ALA A 3 -5.93 -9.45 1.78
C ALA A 3 -5.49 -10.93 1.90
N GLU A 4 -6.24 -11.83 1.31
CA GLU A 4 -5.91 -13.25 1.25
C GLU A 4 -4.60 -13.50 0.51
N GLN A 5 -4.42 -12.87 -0.65
CA GLN A 5 -3.18 -12.95 -1.43
C GLN A 5 -1.96 -12.37 -0.69
N MET A 6 -2.13 -11.35 0.13
CA MET A 6 -1.06 -10.83 0.99
C MET A 6 -0.72 -11.82 2.11
N ILE A 7 -1.73 -12.42 2.75
CA ILE A 7 -1.53 -13.43 3.79
C ILE A 7 -0.85 -14.67 3.22
N GLU A 8 -1.30 -15.18 2.09
CA GLU A 8 -0.70 -16.32 1.40
C GLU A 8 0.76 -16.07 1.00
N TYR A 9 1.09 -14.83 0.66
CA TYR A 9 2.47 -14.42 0.36
C TYR A 9 3.36 -14.38 1.60
N GLY A 10 2.79 -14.42 2.80
CA GLY A 10 3.49 -14.33 4.07
C GLY A 10 3.55 -12.93 4.68
N SER A 11 2.83 -11.95 4.12
CA SER A 11 2.77 -10.60 4.69
C SER A 11 2.06 -10.62 6.04
N PRO A 12 2.56 -9.89 7.06
CA PRO A 12 2.00 -9.89 8.42
C PRO A 12 0.72 -9.05 8.52
N VAL A 13 -0.35 -9.46 7.85
CA VAL A 13 -1.66 -8.81 7.94
C VAL A 13 -2.24 -9.06 9.33
N VAL A 14 -2.43 -8.00 10.10
CA VAL A 14 -2.86 -8.06 11.51
C VAL A 14 -4.35 -7.79 11.71
N GLY A 15 -5.02 -7.16 10.76
CA GLY A 15 -6.44 -6.86 10.86
C GLY A 15 -6.98 -6.11 9.65
N GLY A 16 -8.28 -5.84 9.66
CA GLY A 16 -8.96 -5.01 8.68
C GLY A 16 -9.72 -3.87 9.35
N VAL A 17 -10.02 -2.82 8.60
CA VAL A 17 -10.84 -1.70 9.06
C VAL A 17 -12.05 -1.54 8.14
N THR A 18 -13.22 -1.63 8.72
CA THR A 18 -14.49 -1.37 8.02
C THR A 18 -15.46 -0.77 9.01
N PRO A 19 -15.83 0.51 8.88
CA PRO A 19 -16.81 1.14 9.76
C PRO A 19 -18.12 0.33 9.86
N GLY A 20 -18.61 0.13 11.09
CA GLY A 20 -19.81 -0.65 11.36
C GLY A 20 -19.64 -2.17 11.37
N LYS A 21 -18.44 -2.69 11.09
CA LYS A 21 -18.14 -4.14 11.15
C LYS A 21 -17.11 -4.50 12.24
N GLY A 22 -16.79 -3.56 13.11
CA GLY A 22 -15.90 -3.81 14.24
C GLY A 22 -16.38 -4.96 15.12
N GLY A 23 -15.42 -5.76 15.61
CA GLY A 23 -15.70 -6.96 16.39
C GLY A 23 -15.96 -8.24 15.57
N SER A 24 -16.07 -8.15 14.23
CA SER A 24 -16.13 -9.32 13.36
C SER A 24 -14.73 -9.86 13.02
N LEU A 25 -14.69 -11.05 12.41
CA LEU A 25 -13.48 -11.65 11.87
C LEU A 25 -13.57 -11.73 10.35
N HIS A 26 -12.45 -11.47 9.66
CA HIS A 26 -12.30 -11.74 8.23
C HIS A 26 -10.95 -12.41 7.99
N LEU A 27 -10.94 -13.55 7.31
CA LEU A 27 -9.74 -14.40 7.10
C LEU A 27 -9.00 -14.72 8.41
N GLY A 28 -9.74 -14.94 9.49
CA GLY A 28 -9.20 -15.20 10.82
C GLY A 28 -8.55 -13.97 11.51
N LYS A 29 -8.66 -12.78 10.91
CA LYS A 29 -8.13 -11.54 11.47
C LYS A 29 -9.25 -10.64 12.00
N PRO A 30 -9.01 -9.87 13.08
CA PRO A 30 -10.01 -8.96 13.63
C PRO A 30 -10.32 -7.82 12.65
N VAL A 31 -11.57 -7.37 12.66
CA VAL A 31 -12.04 -6.17 11.96
C VAL A 31 -12.35 -5.10 12.98
N PHE A 32 -11.91 -3.87 12.72
CA PHE A 32 -12.08 -2.70 13.57
C PHE A 32 -12.96 -1.67 12.87
N ASN A 33 -13.55 -0.75 13.63
CA ASN A 33 -14.32 0.35 13.06
C ASN A 33 -13.44 1.50 12.57
N THR A 34 -12.26 1.70 13.20
CA THR A 34 -11.33 2.78 12.88
C THR A 34 -9.89 2.27 12.80
N VAL A 35 -9.05 3.01 12.07
CA VAL A 35 -7.61 2.72 12.00
C VAL A 35 -6.97 2.90 13.38
N GLN A 36 -7.40 3.88 14.17
CA GLN A 36 -6.92 4.11 15.52
C GLN A 36 -7.14 2.90 16.44
N GLU A 37 -8.34 2.30 16.38
CA GLU A 37 -8.63 1.06 17.13
C GLU A 37 -7.70 -0.07 16.70
N ALA A 38 -7.50 -0.23 15.38
CA ALA A 38 -6.62 -1.25 14.83
C ALA A 38 -5.17 -1.07 15.29
N VAL A 39 -4.62 0.13 15.19
CA VAL A 39 -3.25 0.45 15.62
C VAL A 39 -3.08 0.21 17.11
N LYS A 40 -4.03 0.67 17.93
CA LYS A 40 -3.98 0.48 19.39
C LYS A 40 -4.01 -1.00 19.79
N ALA A 41 -4.79 -1.82 19.09
CA ALA A 41 -4.96 -3.23 19.41
C ALA A 41 -3.82 -4.11 18.87
N THR A 42 -3.21 -3.75 17.73
CA THR A 42 -2.28 -4.62 17.00
C THR A 42 -0.87 -4.08 16.86
N GLY A 43 -0.66 -2.79 17.10
CA GLY A 43 0.60 -2.12 16.81
C GLY A 43 0.90 -1.96 15.32
N ALA A 44 -0.12 -2.01 14.46
CA ALA A 44 0.05 -1.87 13.01
C ALA A 44 0.74 -0.54 12.65
N ASP A 45 1.74 -0.59 11.81
CA ASP A 45 2.52 0.57 11.34
C ASP A 45 2.38 0.82 9.83
N VAL A 46 1.67 -0.04 9.13
CA VAL A 46 1.35 0.08 7.70
C VAL A 46 -0.16 -0.03 7.49
N SER A 47 -0.73 0.89 6.71
CA SER A 47 -2.11 0.84 6.25
C SER A 47 -2.16 0.68 4.73
N ILE A 48 -3.03 -0.19 4.23
CA ILE A 48 -3.34 -0.33 2.81
C ILE A 48 -4.80 0.05 2.55
N ILE A 49 -5.03 0.88 1.54
CA ILE A 49 -6.32 1.49 1.25
C ILE A 49 -6.85 0.99 -0.09
N PHE A 50 -8.04 0.39 -0.04
CA PHE A 50 -8.81 -0.11 -1.20
C PHE A 50 -10.20 0.54 -1.31
N VAL A 51 -10.54 1.47 -0.42
CA VAL A 51 -11.86 2.09 -0.40
C VAL A 51 -12.16 2.85 -1.70
N PRO A 52 -13.43 3.04 -2.08
CA PRO A 52 -13.79 3.82 -3.25
C PRO A 52 -13.20 5.24 -3.24
N PRO A 53 -12.98 5.87 -4.42
CA PRO A 53 -12.31 7.17 -4.55
C PRO A 53 -12.91 8.28 -3.66
N ALA A 54 -14.22 8.30 -3.51
CA ALA A 54 -14.93 9.29 -2.69
C ALA A 54 -14.56 9.26 -1.19
N PHE A 55 -14.00 8.16 -0.70
CA PHE A 55 -13.65 7.96 0.71
C PHE A 55 -12.13 7.82 0.93
N ALA A 56 -11.36 7.77 -0.14
CA ALA A 56 -9.94 7.45 -0.05
C ALA A 56 -9.11 8.57 0.59
N SER A 57 -9.45 9.84 0.35
CA SER A 57 -8.80 10.98 0.99
C SER A 57 -8.97 10.95 2.51
N ASP A 58 -10.19 10.69 2.97
CA ASP A 58 -10.48 10.60 4.41
C ASP A 58 -9.77 9.40 5.04
N ALA A 59 -9.74 8.25 4.36
CA ALA A 59 -9.02 7.07 4.83
C ALA A 59 -7.50 7.28 4.93
N ILE A 60 -6.90 8.06 4.03
CA ILE A 60 -5.48 8.44 4.11
C ILE A 60 -5.23 9.32 5.33
N MET A 61 -6.04 10.35 5.53
CA MET A 61 -5.90 11.27 6.66
C MET A 61 -6.14 10.55 8.00
N GLU A 62 -7.15 9.70 8.09
CA GLU A 62 -7.41 8.86 9.27
C GLU A 62 -6.21 7.96 9.61
N ALA A 63 -5.61 7.32 8.62
CA ALA A 63 -4.45 6.47 8.85
C ALA A 63 -3.23 7.26 9.35
N ALA A 64 -3.00 8.47 8.83
CA ALA A 64 -1.94 9.36 9.32
C ALA A 64 -2.18 9.79 10.78
N GLU A 65 -3.40 10.19 11.11
CA GLU A 65 -3.81 10.54 12.47
C GLU A 65 -3.64 9.39 13.46
N ALA A 66 -3.93 8.17 13.03
CA ALA A 66 -3.75 6.96 13.84
C ALA A 66 -2.29 6.62 14.12
N GLY A 67 -1.33 7.29 13.47
CA GLY A 67 0.10 7.14 13.70
C GLY A 67 0.75 5.99 12.93
N VAL A 68 0.16 5.50 11.84
CA VAL A 68 0.86 4.56 10.95
C VAL A 68 2.04 5.26 10.27
N LYS A 69 3.09 4.51 9.97
CA LYS A 69 4.32 5.05 9.36
C LYS A 69 4.25 5.08 7.85
N VAL A 70 3.56 4.12 7.26
CA VAL A 70 3.42 3.98 5.81
C VAL A 70 1.96 3.76 5.44
N ILE A 71 1.49 4.54 4.47
CA ILE A 71 0.17 4.39 3.87
C ILE A 71 0.36 4.02 2.41
N ILE A 72 -0.29 2.94 1.97
CA ILE A 72 -0.28 2.51 0.58
C ILE A 72 -1.71 2.64 0.06
N CYS A 73 -1.94 3.56 -0.87
CA CYS A 73 -3.25 3.80 -1.46
C CYS A 73 -3.33 3.20 -2.87
N ILE A 74 -4.07 2.11 -2.99
CA ILE A 74 -4.27 1.40 -4.28
C ILE A 74 -5.31 2.13 -5.12
N THR A 75 -6.28 2.78 -4.48
CA THR A 75 -7.44 3.41 -5.10
C THR A 75 -7.03 4.35 -6.24
N GLU A 76 -7.69 4.17 -7.38
CA GLU A 76 -7.62 5.02 -8.56
C GLU A 76 -8.79 6.00 -8.60
N GLY A 77 -8.61 7.16 -9.25
CA GLY A 77 -9.70 8.11 -9.51
C GLY A 77 -10.04 9.05 -8.35
N ILE A 78 -9.12 9.23 -7.41
CA ILE A 78 -9.29 10.25 -6.36
C ILE A 78 -9.20 11.64 -7.02
N PRO A 79 -10.15 12.56 -6.74
CA PRO A 79 -10.10 13.91 -7.27
C PRO A 79 -8.78 14.63 -6.93
N VAL A 80 -8.20 15.33 -7.91
CA VAL A 80 -6.94 16.07 -7.72
C VAL A 80 -7.01 17.04 -6.56
N GLN A 81 -8.15 17.74 -6.41
CA GLN A 81 -8.35 18.70 -5.30
C GLN A 81 -8.30 18.03 -3.93
N ASP A 82 -8.79 16.80 -3.82
CA ASP A 82 -8.75 16.05 -2.56
C ASP A 82 -7.32 15.59 -2.26
N MET A 83 -6.56 15.19 -3.28
CA MET A 83 -5.15 14.84 -3.10
C MET A 83 -4.27 16.04 -2.74
N VAL A 84 -4.59 17.25 -3.22
CA VAL A 84 -3.91 18.49 -2.78
C VAL A 84 -4.15 18.72 -1.28
N LYS A 85 -5.39 18.54 -0.80
CA LYS A 85 -5.71 18.64 0.64
C LYS A 85 -4.97 17.57 1.45
N VAL A 86 -4.99 16.32 0.97
CA VAL A 86 -4.25 15.21 1.60
C VAL A 86 -2.76 15.55 1.74
N LYS A 87 -2.12 16.01 0.68
CA LYS A 87 -0.69 16.37 0.74
C LYS A 87 -0.41 17.43 1.80
N ALA A 88 -1.18 18.50 1.84
CA ALA A 88 -1.03 19.55 2.85
C ALA A 88 -1.30 19.03 4.28
N TYR A 89 -2.29 18.15 4.43
CA TYR A 89 -2.61 17.55 5.73
C TYR A 89 -1.47 16.66 6.23
N LEU A 90 -0.88 15.85 5.36
CA LEU A 90 0.18 14.91 5.71
C LEU A 90 1.50 15.59 6.12
N GLU A 91 1.72 16.86 5.77
CA GLU A 91 2.91 17.62 6.23
C GLU A 91 3.03 17.70 7.76
N GLN A 92 1.94 17.50 8.48
CA GLN A 92 1.89 17.53 9.95
C GLN A 92 2.26 16.19 10.60
N TYR A 93 2.42 15.13 9.81
CA TYR A 93 2.61 13.77 10.31
C TYR A 93 3.89 13.13 9.74
N PRO A 94 4.64 12.36 10.54
CA PRO A 94 5.80 11.61 10.08
C PRO A 94 5.37 10.33 9.35
N VAL A 95 4.66 10.47 8.23
CA VAL A 95 4.08 9.37 7.47
C VAL A 95 4.54 9.41 6.01
N THR A 96 4.79 8.25 5.43
CA THR A 96 5.07 8.08 4.01
C THR A 96 3.81 7.59 3.29
N LEU A 97 3.34 8.34 2.30
CA LEU A 97 2.25 7.92 1.41
C LEU A 97 2.81 7.39 0.10
N ILE A 98 2.45 6.17 -0.28
CA ILE A 98 2.70 5.56 -1.59
C ILE A 98 1.39 5.47 -2.35
N GLY A 99 1.36 5.96 -3.58
CA GLY A 99 0.12 6.17 -4.34
C GLY A 99 -0.44 7.58 -4.22
N PRO A 100 -1.69 7.79 -4.59
CA PRO A 100 -2.71 6.83 -5.02
C PRO A 100 -2.45 6.20 -6.39
N ASN A 101 -3.42 5.36 -6.84
CA ASN A 101 -3.35 4.68 -8.12
C ASN A 101 -2.03 3.92 -8.31
N CYS A 102 -1.71 3.06 -7.37
CA CYS A 102 -0.46 2.32 -7.34
C CYS A 102 -0.70 0.82 -7.10
N PRO A 103 0.23 -0.04 -7.50
CA PRO A 103 0.13 -1.48 -7.25
C PRO A 103 0.66 -1.88 -5.87
N GLY A 104 1.22 -0.96 -5.10
CA GLY A 104 1.82 -1.21 -3.80
C GLY A 104 3.32 -1.45 -3.82
N VAL A 105 3.78 -2.23 -2.87
CA VAL A 105 5.20 -2.53 -2.64
C VAL A 105 5.39 -4.03 -2.47
N ILE A 106 6.50 -4.56 -2.95
CA ILE A 106 6.91 -5.95 -2.71
C ILE A 106 8.41 -6.05 -2.43
N THR A 107 8.76 -6.78 -1.37
CA THR A 107 10.13 -7.27 -1.11
C THR A 107 10.10 -8.79 -1.28
N PRO A 108 10.60 -9.31 -2.40
CA PRO A 108 10.46 -10.73 -2.73
C PRO A 108 11.03 -11.66 -1.67
N GLY A 109 10.20 -12.64 -1.26
CA GLY A 109 10.54 -13.59 -0.20
C GLY A 109 10.36 -13.06 1.24
N GLU A 110 9.87 -11.84 1.40
CA GLU A 110 9.64 -11.21 2.71
C GLU A 110 8.19 -10.76 2.88
N ALA A 111 7.76 -9.75 2.12
CA ALA A 111 6.42 -9.21 2.23
C ALA A 111 5.92 -8.59 0.93
N LYS A 112 4.61 -8.60 0.77
CA LYS A 112 3.89 -7.89 -0.28
C LYS A 112 2.76 -7.08 0.36
N VAL A 113 2.72 -5.78 0.10
CA VAL A 113 1.63 -4.90 0.51
C VAL A 113 1.06 -4.24 -0.74
N GLY A 114 -0.01 -4.80 -1.25
CA GLY A 114 -0.64 -4.36 -2.50
C GLY A 114 -1.13 -5.50 -3.38
N ILE A 115 -1.25 -5.20 -4.66
CA ILE A 115 -1.84 -6.08 -5.67
C ILE A 115 -0.80 -6.71 -6.62
N MET A 116 0.49 -6.44 -6.42
CA MET A 116 1.54 -6.99 -7.27
C MET A 116 1.49 -8.53 -7.31
N PRO A 117 1.60 -9.16 -8.49
CA PRO A 117 1.60 -10.63 -8.62
C PRO A 117 2.93 -11.19 -8.11
N GLY A 118 2.92 -11.77 -6.90
CA GLY A 118 4.13 -12.21 -6.21
C GLY A 118 4.99 -13.22 -6.98
N PHE A 119 4.37 -14.01 -7.86
CA PHE A 119 5.06 -15.04 -8.65
C PHE A 119 6.00 -14.47 -9.73
N VAL A 120 5.83 -13.21 -10.12
CA VAL A 120 6.70 -12.53 -11.10
C VAL A 120 8.02 -12.10 -10.48
N PHE A 121 8.04 -11.90 -9.16
CA PHE A 121 9.17 -11.33 -8.44
C PHE A 121 10.00 -12.41 -7.75
N LYS A 122 11.30 -12.41 -8.00
CA LYS A 122 12.26 -13.27 -7.28
C LYS A 122 13.30 -12.42 -6.56
N LYS A 123 13.72 -12.86 -5.38
CA LYS A 123 14.70 -12.16 -4.54
C LYS A 123 16.05 -11.97 -5.28
N GLY A 124 16.59 -10.76 -5.20
CA GLY A 124 17.86 -10.40 -5.80
C GLY A 124 18.32 -9.00 -5.38
N ARG A 125 19.00 -8.30 -6.28
CA ARG A 125 19.70 -7.05 -5.96
C ARG A 125 19.19 -5.80 -6.67
N ILE A 126 18.24 -5.93 -7.59
CA ILE A 126 17.76 -4.81 -8.39
C ILE A 126 16.56 -4.16 -7.70
N GLY A 127 16.67 -2.87 -7.38
CA GLY A 127 15.54 -2.05 -6.94
C GLY A 127 14.74 -1.56 -8.15
N VAL A 128 13.41 -1.54 -8.04
CA VAL A 128 12.51 -1.03 -9.08
C VAL A 128 11.59 0.01 -8.47
N VAL A 129 11.61 1.23 -9.01
CA VAL A 129 10.64 2.29 -8.67
C VAL A 129 9.93 2.70 -9.96
N SER A 130 8.61 2.63 -9.97
CA SER A 130 7.84 2.85 -11.19
C SER A 130 6.51 3.55 -10.93
N LYS A 131 6.10 4.41 -11.87
CA LYS A 131 4.74 4.97 -11.90
C LYS A 131 3.71 4.00 -12.47
N SER A 132 4.14 3.08 -13.32
CA SER A 132 3.26 2.14 -14.03
C SER A 132 3.21 0.79 -13.32
N GLY A 133 2.01 0.30 -13.01
CA GLY A 133 1.83 -1.06 -12.50
C GLY A 133 2.24 -2.12 -13.51
N THR A 134 1.68 -2.05 -14.71
CA THR A 134 1.91 -3.06 -15.78
C THR A 134 3.37 -3.14 -16.22
N LEU A 135 4.00 -1.99 -16.47
CA LEU A 135 5.41 -1.96 -16.87
C LEU A 135 6.34 -2.44 -15.74
N THR A 136 5.95 -2.26 -14.49
CA THR A 136 6.69 -2.81 -13.35
C THR A 136 6.75 -4.34 -13.42
N TYR A 137 5.63 -4.98 -13.76
CA TYR A 137 5.57 -6.44 -13.85
C TYR A 137 6.38 -6.97 -15.03
N GLU A 138 6.32 -6.31 -16.17
CA GLU A 138 7.11 -6.64 -17.36
C GLU A 138 8.61 -6.49 -17.08
N ALA A 139 9.02 -5.38 -16.49
CA ALA A 139 10.43 -5.16 -16.11
C ALA A 139 10.92 -6.21 -15.11
N ALA A 140 10.08 -6.53 -14.10
CA ALA A 140 10.42 -7.54 -13.11
C ALA A 140 10.61 -8.94 -13.74
N ASP A 141 9.74 -9.34 -14.65
CA ASP A 141 9.84 -10.61 -15.37
C ASP A 141 11.13 -10.68 -16.20
N GLN A 142 11.47 -9.62 -16.91
CA GLN A 142 12.71 -9.53 -17.70
C GLN A 142 13.97 -9.60 -16.81
N ILE A 143 13.98 -8.87 -15.70
CA ILE A 143 15.10 -8.89 -14.73
C ILE A 143 15.29 -10.31 -14.17
N VAL A 144 14.19 -10.97 -13.81
CA VAL A 144 14.23 -12.34 -13.27
C VAL A 144 14.71 -13.35 -14.33
N LYS A 145 14.24 -13.24 -15.59
CA LYS A 145 14.68 -14.07 -16.70
C LYS A 145 16.16 -13.88 -17.06
N ALA A 146 16.69 -12.69 -16.83
CA ALA A 146 18.13 -12.41 -16.98
C ALA A 146 19.01 -12.98 -15.85
N GLY A 147 18.44 -13.77 -14.94
CA GLY A 147 19.16 -14.34 -13.80
C GLY A 147 19.48 -13.36 -12.67
N LEU A 148 18.96 -12.15 -12.77
CA LEU A 148 19.04 -11.13 -11.72
C LEU A 148 17.80 -11.27 -10.81
N GLY A 149 17.69 -10.64 -9.74
CA GLY A 149 16.49 -10.67 -8.91
C GLY A 149 16.20 -9.26 -8.39
N ILE A 150 15.07 -9.12 -7.73
CA ILE A 150 14.58 -7.86 -7.23
C ILE A 150 14.74 -7.79 -5.72
N SER A 151 15.35 -6.73 -5.23
CA SER A 151 15.44 -6.44 -3.79
C SER A 151 14.12 -5.90 -3.26
N THR A 152 13.59 -4.89 -3.95
CA THR A 152 12.30 -4.27 -3.63
C THR A 152 11.74 -3.63 -4.90
N ALA A 153 10.44 -3.75 -5.11
CA ALA A 153 9.73 -3.00 -6.13
C ALA A 153 8.68 -2.10 -5.48
N ILE A 154 8.68 -0.83 -5.85
CA ILE A 154 7.77 0.20 -5.35
C ILE A 154 7.01 0.78 -6.53
N GLY A 155 5.68 0.60 -6.54
CA GLY A 155 4.80 1.30 -7.44
C GLY A 155 4.33 2.59 -6.79
N ILE A 156 4.78 3.75 -7.29
CA ILE A 156 4.47 5.05 -6.68
C ILE A 156 3.17 5.68 -7.19
N GLY A 157 2.57 5.09 -8.22
CA GLY A 157 1.31 5.56 -8.81
C GLY A 157 1.48 6.50 -9.99
N GLY A 158 0.45 6.52 -10.84
CA GLY A 158 0.40 7.27 -12.10
C GLY A 158 -0.33 8.61 -12.03
N ASP A 159 -0.97 8.93 -10.92
CA ASP A 159 -1.78 10.14 -10.75
C ASP A 159 -0.92 11.42 -10.75
N PRO A 160 -1.52 12.58 -11.10
CA PRO A 160 -0.78 13.86 -11.12
C PRO A 160 -0.29 14.28 -9.73
N ILE A 161 -1.04 13.97 -8.68
CA ILE A 161 -0.68 14.24 -7.28
C ILE A 161 -0.50 12.92 -6.56
N ILE A 162 0.74 12.58 -6.28
CA ILE A 162 1.13 11.36 -5.55
C ILE A 162 1.82 11.71 -4.23
N GLY A 163 1.83 10.76 -3.31
CA GLY A 163 2.50 10.88 -2.01
C GLY A 163 4.01 10.99 -2.17
N THR A 164 4.63 9.89 -2.51
CA THR A 164 6.09 9.76 -2.67
C THR A 164 6.48 9.85 -4.14
N THR A 165 7.42 10.70 -4.47
CA THR A 165 7.95 10.85 -5.83
C THR A 165 9.05 9.82 -6.12
N THR A 166 9.42 9.66 -7.41
CA THR A 166 10.53 8.77 -7.81
C THR A 166 11.86 9.15 -7.14
N LYS A 167 12.04 10.43 -6.81
CA LYS A 167 13.26 10.92 -6.16
C LYS A 167 13.31 10.56 -4.68
N GLU A 168 12.16 10.46 -4.03
CA GLU A 168 12.01 10.19 -2.60
C GLU A 168 11.97 8.69 -2.29
N ALA A 169 11.55 7.88 -3.25
CA ALA A 169 11.50 6.44 -3.14
C ALA A 169 12.87 5.78 -3.37
#